data_d1aeefa94cac9fefec3c069b8f25ddc5
#
_entry.id   d1aeefa94cac9fefec3c069b8f25ddc5
#
_cell.length_a   1.000
_cell.length_b   1.000
_cell.length_c   1.000
_cell.angle_alpha   90.00
_cell.angle_beta   90.00
_cell.angle_gamma   90.00
#
_symmetry.space_group_name_H-M   'P 1'
#
loop_
_entity.id
_entity.type
_entity.pdbx_description
1 polymer ?
#
loop_
_entity_poly.entity_id
_entity_poly.type
_entity_poly.pdbx_seq_one_letter_code
_entity_poly.pdbx_strand_id
1 'polypeptide(L)'
;MSEQPRLVSVNQLLKQQGIAVGECVQLRGWVRTRRDSKAGLSFIQLHDGSCFDPAQVVAPGELGNYKDTVTHLTTGCSIIAEGEVVASEGKGQSVELMASRIEPVGMVDDPETYPMPAKRHTFEYLREQAHLRVRTNAFSAMARVRHCLANAVHQYFHENGFYWVHTLIITGSDCEGAGEMFRVS
;
A
#
# COMPACT_ATOMS: atom_id res chain seq x y z
N MET A 1 22.73 -12.76 19.97
CA MET A 1 22.15 -11.50 19.41
C MET A 1 21.19 -11.98 18.33
N SER A 2 19.89 -11.90 18.56
CA SER A 2 18.91 -12.20 17.51
C SER A 2 19.04 -11.14 16.43
N GLU A 3 19.40 -11.54 15.22
CA GLU A 3 19.38 -10.66 14.05
C GLU A 3 17.99 -10.04 13.90
N GLN A 4 17.94 -8.72 13.73
CA GLN A 4 16.65 -8.08 13.49
C GLN A 4 16.10 -8.56 12.15
N PRO A 5 14.79 -8.90 12.08
CA PRO A 5 14.18 -9.35 10.83
C PRO A 5 14.40 -8.34 9.71
N ARG A 6 14.78 -8.83 8.53
CA ARG A 6 15.01 -7.99 7.36
C ARG A 6 13.71 -7.30 6.94
N LEU A 7 13.75 -5.96 6.80
CA LEU A 7 12.62 -5.21 6.25
C LEU A 7 12.50 -5.51 4.75
N VAL A 8 11.31 -5.92 4.32
CA VAL A 8 10.98 -6.20 2.92
C VAL A 8 9.67 -5.53 2.53
N SER A 9 9.49 -5.23 1.24
CA SER A 9 8.21 -4.75 0.73
C SER A 9 7.26 -5.91 0.44
N VAL A 10 5.95 -5.60 0.39
CA VAL A 10 4.92 -6.57 -0.03
C VAL A 10 5.23 -7.14 -1.41
N ASN A 11 5.69 -6.29 -2.34
CA ASN A 11 6.07 -6.73 -3.68
C ASN A 11 7.25 -7.73 -3.67
N GLN A 12 8.28 -7.47 -2.84
CA GLN A 12 9.41 -8.38 -2.71
C GLN A 12 8.98 -9.72 -2.12
N LEU A 13 8.12 -9.71 -1.10
CA LEU A 13 7.58 -10.93 -0.50
C LEU A 13 6.77 -11.75 -1.52
N LEU A 14 5.78 -11.14 -2.17
CA LEU A 14 4.88 -11.84 -3.09
C LEU A 14 5.58 -12.37 -4.34
N LYS A 15 6.63 -11.70 -4.81
CA LYS A 15 7.47 -12.15 -5.93
C LYS A 15 8.66 -12.99 -5.51
N GLN A 16 8.81 -13.26 -4.22
CA GLN A 16 9.94 -14.02 -3.64
C GLN A 16 11.31 -13.51 -4.13
N GLN A 17 11.47 -12.18 -4.20
CA GLN A 17 12.71 -11.55 -4.69
C GLN A 17 13.82 -11.65 -3.63
N GLY A 18 14.55 -12.75 -3.65
CA GLY A 18 15.62 -13.06 -2.68
C GLY A 18 15.08 -13.30 -1.27
N ILE A 19 13.85 -13.83 -1.17
CA ILE A 19 13.19 -14.23 0.09
C ILE A 19 12.76 -15.68 -0.05
N ALA A 20 13.21 -16.52 0.88
CA ALA A 20 12.88 -17.92 0.92
C ALA A 20 11.79 -18.24 1.96
N VAL A 21 11.06 -19.32 1.74
CA VAL A 21 10.21 -19.92 2.79
C VAL A 21 11.10 -20.34 3.95
N GLY A 22 10.69 -20.03 5.18
CA GLY A 22 11.47 -20.22 6.41
C GLY A 22 12.28 -18.98 6.82
N GLU A 23 12.38 -17.94 5.96
CA GLU A 23 13.08 -16.70 6.32
C GLU A 23 12.22 -15.82 7.23
N CYS A 24 12.84 -15.23 8.27
CA CYS A 24 12.19 -14.25 9.12
C CYS A 24 12.32 -12.84 8.52
N VAL A 25 11.18 -12.20 8.26
CA VAL A 25 11.13 -10.86 7.66
C VAL A 25 10.20 -9.92 8.43
N GLN A 26 10.37 -8.63 8.17
CA GLN A 26 9.50 -7.57 8.67
C GLN A 26 8.75 -6.93 7.49
N LEU A 27 7.43 -6.79 7.63
CA LEU A 27 6.56 -6.00 6.75
C LEU A 27 6.04 -4.76 7.50
N ARG A 28 5.87 -3.66 6.76
CA ARG A 28 5.24 -2.44 7.27
C ARG A 28 4.15 -2.01 6.30
N GLY A 29 2.98 -1.63 6.81
CA GLY A 29 1.91 -1.20 5.91
C GLY A 29 0.60 -0.94 6.62
N TRP A 30 -0.44 -0.79 5.80
CA TRP A 30 -1.80 -0.54 6.25
C TRP A 30 -2.65 -1.81 6.14
N VAL A 31 -3.46 -2.03 7.15
CA VAL A 31 -4.47 -3.08 7.16
C VAL A 31 -5.57 -2.73 6.15
N ARG A 32 -5.80 -3.60 5.19
CA ARG A 32 -6.92 -3.51 4.24
C ARG A 32 -8.16 -4.21 4.77
N THR A 33 -7.97 -5.42 5.25
CA THR A 33 -9.02 -6.21 5.89
C THR A 33 -8.39 -7.09 6.97
N ARG A 34 -9.18 -7.41 7.98
CA ARG A 34 -8.92 -8.46 8.93
C ARG A 34 -10.15 -9.37 9.02
N ARG A 35 -9.93 -10.64 9.15
CA ARG A 35 -10.97 -11.63 9.45
C ARG A 35 -10.45 -12.64 10.44
N ASP A 36 -11.29 -12.98 11.39
CA ASP A 36 -10.96 -13.98 12.39
C ASP A 36 -11.42 -15.35 11.96
N SER A 37 -10.60 -16.37 12.26
CA SER A 37 -10.92 -17.76 12.05
C SER A 37 -11.47 -18.39 13.33
N LYS A 38 -12.36 -19.37 13.18
CA LYS A 38 -12.83 -20.18 14.32
C LYS A 38 -11.69 -20.98 14.99
N ALA A 39 -10.57 -21.13 14.31
CA ALA A 39 -9.38 -21.78 14.85
C ALA A 39 -8.53 -20.87 15.79
N GLY A 40 -9.01 -19.67 16.12
CA GLY A 40 -8.35 -18.78 17.06
C GLY A 40 -7.18 -18.00 16.45
N LEU A 41 -7.19 -17.73 15.16
CA LEU A 41 -6.19 -16.89 14.48
C LEU A 41 -6.86 -15.84 13.58
N SER A 42 -6.14 -14.80 13.25
CA SER A 42 -6.62 -13.73 12.36
C SER A 42 -5.81 -13.70 11.08
N PHE A 43 -6.50 -13.50 9.96
CA PHE A 43 -5.92 -13.22 8.65
C PHE A 43 -5.99 -11.71 8.37
N ILE A 44 -4.85 -11.08 8.20
CA ILE A 44 -4.72 -9.65 7.95
C ILE A 44 -4.19 -9.46 6.54
N GLN A 45 -4.91 -8.72 5.71
CA GLN A 45 -4.39 -8.24 4.43
C GLN A 45 -3.63 -6.93 4.64
N LEU A 46 -2.32 -6.97 4.46
CA LEU A 46 -1.41 -5.84 4.63
C LEU A 46 -0.96 -5.30 3.28
N HIS A 47 -0.97 -3.97 3.13
CA HIS A 47 -0.59 -3.31 1.89
C HIS A 47 0.34 -2.13 2.18
N ASP A 48 1.47 -2.04 1.46
CA ASP A 48 2.47 -0.98 1.60
C ASP A 48 2.55 -0.04 0.38
N GLY A 49 1.74 -0.30 -0.64
CA GLY A 49 1.75 0.45 -1.90
C GLY A 49 2.77 -0.02 -2.93
N SER A 50 3.66 -0.95 -2.61
CA SER A 50 4.73 -1.41 -3.52
C SER A 50 4.21 -2.22 -4.71
N CYS A 51 3.07 -2.91 -4.55
CA CYS A 51 2.41 -3.66 -5.63
C CYS A 51 0.89 -3.49 -5.56
N PHE A 52 0.14 -4.17 -6.41
CA PHE A 52 -1.32 -4.10 -6.44
C PHE A 52 -1.97 -4.99 -5.38
N ASP A 53 -1.40 -6.17 -5.17
CA ASP A 53 -1.95 -7.18 -4.27
C ASP A 53 -1.44 -6.99 -2.84
N PRO A 54 -2.28 -7.20 -1.81
CA PRO A 54 -1.86 -7.20 -0.42
C PRO A 54 -1.15 -8.52 -0.05
N ALA A 55 -0.25 -8.47 0.92
CA ALA A 55 0.27 -9.68 1.56
C ALA A 55 -0.70 -10.19 2.63
N GLN A 56 -0.84 -11.49 2.77
CA GLN A 56 -1.53 -12.11 3.90
C GLN A 56 -0.57 -12.27 5.07
N VAL A 57 -0.95 -11.72 6.20
CA VAL A 57 -0.29 -11.93 7.50
C VAL A 57 -1.23 -12.78 8.34
N VAL A 58 -0.73 -13.91 8.79
CA VAL A 58 -1.45 -14.82 9.70
C VAL A 58 -1.01 -14.49 11.12
N ALA A 59 -1.93 -14.06 11.94
CA ALA A 59 -1.70 -13.71 13.34
C ALA A 59 -2.24 -14.83 14.23
N PRO A 60 -1.37 -15.64 14.85
CA PRO A 60 -1.78 -16.69 15.79
C PRO A 60 -2.40 -16.09 17.06
N GLY A 61 -3.38 -16.79 17.64
CA GLY A 61 -4.05 -16.37 18.89
C GLY A 61 -3.15 -16.35 20.13
N GLU A 62 -1.98 -16.99 20.03
CA GLU A 62 -0.94 -17.06 21.08
C GLU A 62 -0.08 -15.79 21.16
N LEU A 63 -0.20 -14.86 20.18
CA LEU A 63 0.50 -13.57 20.26
C LEU A 63 0.12 -12.84 21.56
N GLY A 64 1.14 -12.37 22.28
CA GLY A 64 0.93 -11.73 23.60
C GLY A 64 -0.03 -10.56 23.59
N ASN A 65 -0.17 -9.87 22.45
CA ASN A 65 -1.09 -8.74 22.26
C ASN A 65 -2.29 -9.09 21.34
N TYR A 66 -2.57 -10.37 21.12
CA TYR A 66 -3.65 -10.78 20.21
C TYR A 66 -5.00 -10.19 20.61
N LYS A 67 -5.41 -10.35 21.86
CA LYS A 67 -6.71 -9.88 22.35
C LYS A 67 -6.80 -8.36 22.43
N ASP A 68 -5.73 -7.70 22.87
CA ASP A 68 -5.74 -6.26 23.16
C ASP A 68 -5.41 -5.41 21.93
N THR A 69 -4.78 -5.99 20.91
CA THR A 69 -4.34 -5.26 19.72
C THR A 69 -4.87 -5.87 18.44
N VAL A 70 -4.53 -7.15 18.16
CA VAL A 70 -4.82 -7.77 16.86
C VAL A 70 -6.30 -7.81 16.58
N THR A 71 -7.12 -8.17 17.58
CA THR A 71 -8.59 -8.20 17.44
C THR A 71 -9.24 -6.82 17.25
N HIS A 72 -8.50 -5.74 17.48
CA HIS A 72 -8.97 -4.36 17.29
C HIS A 72 -8.46 -3.72 15.99
N LEU A 73 -7.60 -4.41 15.23
CA LEU A 73 -7.14 -3.91 13.94
C LEU A 73 -8.29 -3.84 12.94
N THR A 74 -8.50 -2.68 12.36
CA THR A 74 -9.53 -2.43 11.35
C THR A 74 -8.91 -1.87 10.07
N THR A 75 -9.71 -1.72 9.02
CA THR A 75 -9.28 -1.08 7.78
C THR A 75 -8.72 0.30 8.06
N GLY A 76 -7.49 0.55 7.61
CA GLY A 76 -6.81 1.84 7.79
C GLY A 76 -5.79 1.88 8.92
N CYS A 77 -5.81 0.97 9.88
CA CYS A 77 -4.75 0.82 10.84
C CYS A 77 -3.40 0.58 10.15
N SER A 78 -2.32 1.08 10.70
CA SER A 78 -0.96 0.81 10.24
C SER A 78 -0.20 -0.04 11.25
N ILE A 79 0.53 -1.04 10.75
CA ILE A 79 1.23 -2.02 11.58
C ILE A 79 2.62 -2.34 11.05
N ILE A 80 3.45 -2.81 11.96
CA ILE A 80 4.67 -3.56 11.69
C ILE A 80 4.38 -5.03 12.03
N ALA A 81 4.59 -5.93 11.08
CA ALA A 81 4.45 -7.36 11.28
C ALA A 81 5.79 -8.05 11.04
N GLU A 82 6.25 -8.83 12.00
CA GLU A 82 7.46 -9.64 11.93
C GLU A 82 7.08 -11.11 12.02
N GLY A 83 7.73 -11.94 11.24
CA GLY A 83 7.44 -13.36 11.26
C GLY A 83 8.18 -14.16 10.21
N GLU A 84 7.83 -15.42 10.12
CA GLU A 84 8.39 -16.38 9.17
C GLU A 84 7.56 -16.40 7.89
N VAL A 85 8.24 -16.43 6.75
CA VAL A 85 7.61 -16.64 5.44
C VAL A 85 7.26 -18.11 5.30
N VAL A 86 5.98 -18.40 5.12
CA VAL A 86 5.47 -19.76 4.94
C VAL A 86 4.77 -19.91 3.60
N ALA A 87 4.72 -21.15 3.10
CA ALA A 87 3.90 -21.46 1.92
C ALA A 87 2.43 -21.24 2.25
N SER A 88 1.70 -20.54 1.38
CA SER A 88 0.28 -20.28 1.59
C SER A 88 -0.55 -21.53 1.24
N GLU A 89 -1.45 -21.91 2.13
CA GLU A 89 -2.47 -22.93 1.86
C GLU A 89 -3.68 -22.37 1.08
N GLY A 90 -3.77 -21.05 0.98
CA GLY A 90 -4.87 -20.34 0.34
C GLY A 90 -4.69 -20.22 -1.17
N LYS A 91 -5.81 -19.95 -1.87
CA LYS A 91 -5.77 -19.59 -3.30
C LYS A 91 -5.44 -18.10 -3.45
N GLY A 92 -4.53 -17.77 -4.37
CA GLY A 92 -4.28 -16.39 -4.82
C GLY A 92 -2.89 -15.84 -4.49
N GLN A 93 -2.14 -16.47 -3.59
CA GLN A 93 -0.73 -16.14 -3.33
C GLN A 93 0.06 -17.40 -2.98
N SER A 94 1.36 -17.40 -3.26
CA SER A 94 2.24 -18.55 -3.03
C SER A 94 2.80 -18.60 -1.62
N VAL A 95 2.94 -17.45 -0.98
CA VAL A 95 3.51 -17.31 0.37
C VAL A 95 2.67 -16.35 1.21
N GLU A 96 2.79 -16.50 2.52
CA GLU A 96 2.21 -15.63 3.53
C GLU A 96 3.19 -15.45 4.70
N LEU A 97 2.94 -14.44 5.53
CA LEU A 97 3.75 -14.17 6.72
C LEU A 97 3.06 -14.76 7.95
N MET A 98 3.65 -15.76 8.57
CA MET A 98 3.23 -16.26 9.89
C MET A 98 3.82 -15.34 10.96
N ALA A 99 2.99 -14.50 11.55
CA ALA A 99 3.47 -13.46 12.44
C ALA A 99 3.92 -14.03 13.79
N SER A 100 5.10 -13.63 14.22
CA SER A 100 5.62 -13.81 15.60
C SER A 100 5.47 -12.54 16.44
N ARG A 101 5.32 -11.37 15.78
CA ARG A 101 5.11 -10.07 16.41
C ARG A 101 4.28 -9.17 15.51
N ILE A 102 3.31 -8.47 16.09
CA ILE A 102 2.55 -7.41 15.44
C ILE A 102 2.58 -6.18 16.34
N GLU A 103 3.03 -5.06 15.81
CA GLU A 103 3.10 -3.79 16.52
C GLU A 103 2.21 -2.77 15.79
N PRO A 104 1.21 -2.19 16.47
CA PRO A 104 0.41 -1.10 15.91
C PRO A 104 1.24 0.18 15.87
N VAL A 105 1.29 0.83 14.71
CA VAL A 105 1.91 2.15 14.53
C VAL A 105 0.85 3.24 14.60
N GLY A 106 -0.33 2.97 14.04
CA GLY A 106 -1.48 3.86 14.09
C GLY A 106 -2.77 3.07 14.07
N MET A 107 -3.63 3.36 15.01
CA MET A 107 -4.97 2.78 15.11
C MET A 107 -5.99 3.73 14.48
N VAL A 108 -7.12 3.18 14.08
CA VAL A 108 -8.32 3.94 13.70
C VAL A 108 -9.20 4.03 14.93
N ASP A 109 -9.41 5.24 15.43
CA ASP A 109 -10.14 5.47 16.69
C ASP A 109 -11.61 5.02 16.57
N ASP A 110 -12.25 5.36 15.47
CA ASP A 110 -13.62 4.94 15.18
C ASP A 110 -13.73 4.34 13.76
N PRO A 111 -13.81 3.02 13.67
CA PRO A 111 -13.95 2.32 12.38
C PRO A 111 -15.21 2.67 11.58
N GLU A 112 -16.27 3.13 12.24
CA GLU A 112 -17.52 3.47 11.57
C GLU A 112 -17.42 4.80 10.83
N THR A 113 -16.63 5.73 11.34
CA THR A 113 -16.38 7.03 10.71
C THR A 113 -15.18 7.03 9.75
N TYR A 114 -14.40 5.93 9.72
CA TYR A 114 -13.28 5.83 8.80
C TYR A 114 -13.76 5.90 7.34
N PRO A 115 -13.28 6.90 6.53
CA PRO A 115 -13.91 7.21 5.25
C PRO A 115 -13.67 6.16 4.16
N MET A 116 -12.74 5.24 4.37
CA MET A 116 -12.37 4.22 3.38
C MET A 116 -12.52 2.77 3.89
N PRO A 117 -13.72 2.38 4.38
CA PRO A 117 -13.94 0.98 4.77
C PRO A 117 -13.82 0.04 3.57
N ALA A 118 -13.65 -1.26 3.84
CA ALA A 118 -13.44 -2.30 2.82
C ALA A 118 -14.74 -2.63 2.05
N LYS A 119 -15.31 -1.63 1.34
CA LYS A 119 -16.49 -1.76 0.47
C LYS A 119 -16.27 -1.03 -0.85
N ARG A 120 -17.17 -1.22 -1.80
CA ARG A 120 -17.17 -0.45 -3.05
C ARG A 120 -17.62 0.99 -2.79
N HIS A 121 -16.86 1.95 -3.33
CA HIS A 121 -17.18 3.37 -3.29
C HIS A 121 -17.49 3.90 -4.68
N THR A 122 -18.36 4.92 -4.79
CA THR A 122 -18.61 5.62 -6.04
C THR A 122 -17.45 6.57 -6.37
N PHE A 123 -17.30 6.94 -7.63
CA PHE A 123 -16.26 7.89 -8.03
C PHE A 123 -16.51 9.30 -7.47
N GLU A 124 -17.77 9.69 -7.31
CA GLU A 124 -18.16 10.96 -6.67
C GLU A 124 -17.61 11.02 -5.26
N TYR A 125 -17.93 10.02 -4.43
CA TYR A 125 -17.40 9.91 -3.07
C TYR A 125 -15.87 9.91 -3.03
N LEU A 126 -15.21 9.19 -3.95
CA LEU A 126 -13.75 9.13 -4.00
C LEU A 126 -13.09 10.45 -4.43
N ARG A 127 -13.82 11.36 -5.10
CA ARG A 127 -13.33 12.71 -5.37
C ARG A 127 -13.32 13.56 -4.10
N GLU A 128 -14.31 13.41 -3.24
CA GLU A 128 -14.36 14.08 -1.93
C GLU A 128 -13.28 13.55 -0.99
N GLN A 129 -12.95 12.25 -1.07
CA GLN A 129 -11.89 11.60 -0.29
C GLN A 129 -10.55 11.55 -1.06
N ALA A 130 -10.16 12.66 -1.70
CA ALA A 130 -9.04 12.72 -2.64
C ALA A 130 -7.70 12.20 -2.08
N HIS A 131 -7.41 12.47 -0.81
CA HIS A 131 -6.18 12.08 -0.12
C HIS A 131 -6.11 10.57 0.20
N LEU A 132 -7.24 9.87 0.29
CA LEU A 132 -7.31 8.44 0.61
C LEU A 132 -7.67 7.56 -0.59
N ARG A 133 -8.24 8.13 -1.67
CA ARG A 133 -8.76 7.35 -2.80
C ARG A 133 -7.75 6.42 -3.47
N VAL A 134 -6.45 6.74 -3.40
CA VAL A 134 -5.38 5.89 -3.94
C VAL A 134 -5.29 4.52 -3.24
N ARG A 135 -5.87 4.38 -2.05
CA ARG A 135 -5.98 3.11 -1.33
C ARG A 135 -7.04 2.18 -1.92
N THR A 136 -7.89 2.65 -2.83
CA THR A 136 -8.84 1.80 -3.57
C THR A 136 -8.18 1.14 -4.77
N ASN A 137 -8.67 -0.03 -5.16
CA ASN A 137 -8.14 -0.76 -6.32
C ASN A 137 -8.22 0.07 -7.61
N ALA A 138 -9.33 0.77 -7.86
CA ALA A 138 -9.52 1.57 -9.06
C ALA A 138 -8.49 2.71 -9.17
N PHE A 139 -8.30 3.51 -8.11
CA PHE A 139 -7.36 4.62 -8.15
C PHE A 139 -5.90 4.16 -8.01
N SER A 140 -5.64 3.06 -7.31
CA SER A 140 -4.32 2.43 -7.31
C SER A 140 -3.92 1.96 -8.71
N ALA A 141 -4.82 1.28 -9.42
CA ALA A 141 -4.59 0.87 -10.80
C ALA A 141 -4.38 2.07 -11.73
N MET A 142 -5.24 3.08 -11.64
CA MET A 142 -5.13 4.32 -12.42
C MET A 142 -3.79 5.03 -12.19
N ALA A 143 -3.36 5.17 -10.93
CA ALA A 143 -2.08 5.80 -10.60
C ALA A 143 -0.89 5.05 -11.21
N ARG A 144 -0.91 3.71 -11.18
CA ARG A 144 0.13 2.86 -11.80
C ARG A 144 0.16 3.01 -13.31
N VAL A 145 -1.01 2.98 -13.97
CA VAL A 145 -1.11 3.19 -15.42
C VAL A 145 -0.59 4.58 -15.80
N ARG A 146 -0.99 5.63 -15.08
CA ARG A 146 -0.47 6.99 -15.32
C ARG A 146 1.04 7.07 -15.18
N HIS A 147 1.59 6.46 -14.11
CA HIS A 147 3.04 6.40 -13.90
C HIS A 147 3.76 5.73 -15.08
N CYS A 148 3.29 4.55 -15.52
CA CYS A 148 3.90 3.84 -16.64
C CYS A 148 3.82 4.64 -17.95
N LEU A 149 2.66 5.27 -18.23
CA LEU A 149 2.49 6.08 -19.45
C LEU A 149 3.38 7.32 -19.44
N ALA A 150 3.45 8.05 -18.32
CA ALA A 150 4.32 9.21 -18.20
C ALA A 150 5.80 8.83 -18.40
N ASN A 151 6.24 7.76 -17.76
CA ASN A 151 7.60 7.25 -17.93
C ASN A 151 7.89 6.82 -19.36
N ALA A 152 6.95 6.13 -20.01
CA ALA A 152 7.10 5.69 -21.42
C ALA A 152 7.23 6.88 -22.39
N VAL A 153 6.48 7.97 -22.17
CA VAL A 153 6.60 9.20 -22.98
C VAL A 153 8.00 9.80 -22.82
N HIS A 154 8.48 9.95 -21.57
CA HIS A 154 9.82 10.47 -21.34
C HIS A 154 10.90 9.58 -21.93
N GLN A 155 10.77 8.27 -21.79
CA GLN A 155 11.72 7.30 -22.33
C GLN A 155 11.77 7.39 -23.86
N TYR A 156 10.59 7.42 -24.52
CA TYR A 156 10.50 7.54 -25.98
C TYR A 156 11.26 8.77 -26.51
N PHE A 157 11.01 9.94 -25.94
CA PHE A 157 11.69 11.16 -26.36
C PHE A 157 13.19 11.11 -26.05
N HIS A 158 13.59 10.58 -24.90
CA HIS A 158 15.01 10.42 -24.54
C HIS A 158 15.75 9.51 -25.54
N GLU A 159 15.19 8.35 -25.88
CA GLU A 159 15.77 7.39 -26.82
C GLU A 159 15.86 7.94 -28.26
N ASN A 160 15.03 8.92 -28.61
CA ASN A 160 15.06 9.61 -29.90
C ASN A 160 15.89 10.89 -29.90
N GLY A 161 16.71 11.15 -28.87
CA GLY A 161 17.66 12.23 -28.82
C GLY A 161 17.11 13.58 -28.39
N PHE A 162 15.90 13.62 -27.84
CA PHE A 162 15.30 14.85 -27.30
C PHE A 162 15.73 15.07 -25.86
N TYR A 163 15.90 16.34 -25.49
CA TYR A 163 16.17 16.74 -24.12
C TYR A 163 14.89 17.17 -23.40
N TRP A 164 14.71 16.71 -22.17
CA TRP A 164 13.68 17.24 -21.31
C TRP A 164 14.19 18.51 -20.62
N VAL A 165 13.73 19.67 -21.11
CA VAL A 165 14.08 21.00 -20.56
C VAL A 165 12.95 21.47 -19.66
N HIS A 166 13.28 21.89 -18.44
CA HIS A 166 12.36 22.57 -17.55
C HIS A 166 12.13 24.00 -18.06
N THR A 167 11.03 24.24 -18.77
CA THR A 167 10.59 25.59 -19.14
C THR A 167 9.96 26.27 -17.94
N LEU A 168 10.08 27.60 -17.89
CA LEU A 168 9.47 28.40 -16.84
C LEU A 168 7.94 28.34 -16.95
N ILE A 169 7.25 28.06 -15.83
CA ILE A 169 5.79 28.08 -15.75
C ILE A 169 5.30 29.52 -15.48
N ILE A 170 6.07 30.26 -14.65
CA ILE A 170 5.78 31.67 -14.35
C ILE A 170 6.46 32.53 -15.40
N THR A 171 5.70 33.29 -16.14
CA THR A 171 6.14 34.16 -17.24
C THR A 171 5.49 35.53 -17.16
N GLY A 172 6.17 36.54 -17.65
CA GLY A 172 5.59 37.89 -17.84
C GLY A 172 4.99 38.11 -19.24
N SER A 173 5.02 37.08 -20.10
CA SER A 173 4.59 37.18 -21.50
C SER A 173 3.42 36.24 -21.78
N ASP A 174 2.33 36.77 -22.33
CA ASP A 174 1.28 36.01 -22.96
C ASP A 174 1.70 35.70 -24.41
N CYS A 175 1.98 34.43 -24.69
CA CYS A 175 2.53 34.00 -25.98
C CYS A 175 1.55 34.14 -27.15
N GLU A 176 0.25 34.02 -26.91
CA GLU A 176 -0.76 33.93 -27.98
C GLU A 176 -1.84 35.02 -27.90
N GLY A 177 -1.86 35.82 -26.85
CA GLY A 177 -2.89 36.86 -26.65
C GLY A 177 -4.30 36.31 -26.49
N ALA A 178 -4.44 35.03 -26.22
CA ALA A 178 -5.71 34.30 -26.28
C ALA A 178 -6.39 34.11 -24.92
N GLY A 179 -5.82 34.60 -23.84
CA GLY A 179 -6.37 34.38 -22.52
C GLY A 179 -5.93 35.39 -21.47
N GLU A 180 -6.61 35.38 -20.35
CA GLU A 180 -6.21 36.14 -19.16
C GLU A 180 -5.15 35.36 -18.39
N MET A 181 -4.01 35.99 -18.09
CA MET A 181 -3.00 35.41 -17.23
C MET A 181 -3.37 35.54 -15.76
N PHE A 182 -3.21 34.49 -15.00
CA PHE A 182 -3.31 34.55 -13.54
C PHE A 182 -2.12 35.34 -12.97
N ARG A 183 -2.42 36.38 -12.18
CA ARG A 183 -1.38 37.11 -11.48
C ARG A 183 -0.94 36.36 -10.22
N VAL A 184 0.34 36.07 -10.13
CA VAL A 184 0.96 35.54 -8.92
C VAL A 184 1.56 36.71 -8.14
N SER A 185 1.13 36.90 -6.90
CA SER A 185 1.59 37.97 -6.00
C SER A 185 2.18 37.38 -4.73
#